data_6d9a9d1ecb5cf4dbb6290f019e3c1098
#
_entry.id   6d9a9d1ecb5cf4dbb6290f019e3c1098
#
_cell.length_a   1.000
_cell.length_b   1.000
_cell.length_c   1.000
_cell.angle_alpha   90.00
_cell.angle_beta   90.00
_cell.angle_gamma   90.00
#
_symmetry.space_group_name_H-M   'P 1'
#
loop_
_entity.id
_entity.type
_entity.pdbx_description
1 polymer ?
#
loop_
_entity_poly.entity_id
_entity_poly.type
_entity_poly.pdbx_seq_one_letter_code
_entity_poly.pdbx_strand_id
1 'polypeptide(L)'
;MSARGIPSRNKRRTARRASPGSSPSTKLRLGPIAEPLEIASRWPELTNGHGDFDPKAFLAKAGVGKKIVTLKKNDTAFVQGDIPDAIYFVKKGRLRITVTSANGKEGTITLVGPGEFIGENCMISAHPLHLATATAMIDSELLKITKGEMLRVLRDEPKLSEMFIHFLLSRNARIQADLVDQLFNSSEKRLARILLLLAQFGKESKPEIVVPKISQEVLAEMIGTTRSRVSFFMNRFRKLGFIEYNGEIRVHNTLLNIFLQE
;
A
#
# COMPACT_ATOMS: atom_id res chain seq x y z
N MET A 1 60.98 -28.38 -66.22
CA MET A 1 61.08 -29.83 -65.97
C MET A 1 60.22 -30.13 -64.76
N SER A 2 59.18 -30.83 -65.04
CA SER A 2 58.67 -32.04 -64.42
C SER A 2 58.10 -31.79 -62.99
N ALA A 3 56.91 -31.88 -62.72
CA ALA A 3 55.76 -32.75 -63.01
C ALA A 3 55.27 -33.43 -61.70
N ARG A 4 53.93 -33.37 -61.51
CA ARG A 4 53.05 -34.35 -60.85
C ARG A 4 53.08 -34.34 -59.31
N GLY A 5 51.96 -34.38 -58.60
CA GLY A 5 50.65 -34.92 -58.91
C GLY A 5 49.68 -34.66 -57.79
N ILE A 6 48.42 -34.61 -58.16
CA ILE A 6 47.23 -34.67 -57.38
C ILE A 6 46.88 -36.14 -57.07
N PRO A 7 46.23 -36.59 -55.95
CA PRO A 7 44.78 -36.29 -55.77
C PRO A 7 44.28 -36.24 -54.30
N SER A 8 43.27 -35.41 -54.08
CA SER A 8 41.88 -35.70 -53.68
C SER A 8 41.60 -36.53 -52.45
N ARG A 9 40.89 -35.98 -51.52
CA ARG A 9 39.59 -36.51 -51.09
C ARG A 9 38.89 -35.62 -50.08
N ASN A 10 37.87 -35.01 -50.61
CA ASN A 10 36.87 -34.26 -49.90
C ASN A 10 36.05 -35.17 -48.98
N LYS A 11 36.03 -34.89 -47.66
CA LYS A 11 35.04 -35.44 -46.75
C LYS A 11 34.28 -34.26 -46.12
N ARG A 12 33.11 -33.94 -46.74
CA ARG A 12 32.13 -33.08 -46.16
C ARG A 12 31.64 -33.70 -44.84
N ARG A 13 31.97 -33.06 -43.71
CA ARG A 13 31.33 -33.25 -42.44
C ARG A 13 30.11 -32.31 -42.39
N THR A 14 28.93 -32.88 -42.57
CA THR A 14 27.65 -32.21 -42.28
C THR A 14 27.59 -31.86 -40.81
N ALA A 15 27.77 -30.59 -40.48
CA ALA A 15 27.47 -30.05 -39.17
C ALA A 15 25.96 -30.05 -38.97
N ARG A 16 25.43 -30.88 -38.11
CA ARG A 16 24.09 -30.83 -37.56
C ARG A 16 23.92 -29.49 -36.86
N ARG A 17 23.05 -28.64 -37.41
CA ARG A 17 22.53 -27.43 -36.78
C ARG A 17 21.78 -27.88 -35.54
N ALA A 18 22.31 -27.57 -34.33
CA ALA A 18 21.63 -27.67 -33.09
C ALA A 18 20.57 -26.57 -33.07
N SER A 19 19.31 -26.93 -32.86
CA SER A 19 18.20 -26.03 -32.62
C SER A 19 18.48 -25.27 -31.32
N PRO A 20 18.15 -23.96 -31.22
CA PRO A 20 18.29 -23.24 -29.95
C PRO A 20 17.23 -23.79 -29.00
N GLY A 21 17.73 -24.44 -27.92
CA GLY A 21 16.91 -24.89 -26.82
C GLY A 21 16.14 -23.72 -26.23
N SER A 22 14.84 -23.88 -26.15
CA SER A 22 13.95 -23.01 -25.41
C SER A 22 14.43 -22.88 -23.96
N SER A 23 14.89 -21.69 -23.59
CA SER A 23 15.16 -21.34 -22.22
C SER A 23 13.89 -21.56 -21.37
N PRO A 24 13.98 -22.24 -20.23
CA PRO A 24 12.83 -22.33 -19.35
C PRO A 24 12.52 -20.91 -18.86
N SER A 25 11.38 -20.38 -19.25
CA SER A 25 10.80 -19.17 -18.66
C SER A 25 10.60 -19.46 -17.16
N THR A 26 11.54 -19.02 -16.35
CA THR A 26 11.39 -18.98 -14.90
C THR A 26 10.21 -18.07 -14.62
N LYS A 27 9.02 -18.64 -14.45
CA LYS A 27 7.87 -17.94 -13.88
C LYS A 27 8.31 -17.51 -12.49
N LEU A 28 8.65 -16.23 -12.37
CA LEU A 28 8.80 -15.57 -11.07
C LEU A 28 7.44 -15.75 -10.36
N ARG A 29 7.39 -16.74 -9.48
CA ARG A 29 6.33 -16.79 -8.48
C ARG A 29 6.62 -15.62 -7.55
N LEU A 30 5.91 -14.51 -7.74
CA LEU A 30 5.78 -13.50 -6.72
C LEU A 30 5.19 -14.23 -5.51
N GLY A 31 6.05 -14.53 -4.53
CA GLY A 31 5.59 -14.99 -3.22
C GLY A 31 4.59 -13.98 -2.65
N PRO A 32 3.77 -14.37 -1.68
CA PRO A 32 2.86 -13.44 -1.04
C PRO A 32 3.69 -12.24 -0.59
N ILE A 33 3.34 -11.05 -1.10
CA ILE A 33 3.94 -9.79 -0.65
C ILE A 33 3.64 -9.72 0.84
N ALA A 34 4.69 -9.74 1.66
CA ALA A 34 4.57 -9.68 3.11
C ALA A 34 3.60 -8.56 3.47
N GLU A 35 2.57 -8.89 4.23
CA GLU A 35 1.45 -8.01 4.47
C GLU A 35 1.90 -6.76 5.23
N PRO A 36 1.37 -5.58 4.90
CA PRO A 36 1.71 -4.32 5.56
C PRO A 36 1.49 -4.34 7.09
N LEU A 37 0.62 -5.24 7.57
CA LEU A 37 0.36 -5.44 9.00
C LEU A 37 1.49 -6.16 9.73
N GLU A 38 2.23 -7.07 9.08
CA GLU A 38 3.43 -7.68 9.69
C GLU A 38 4.51 -6.64 9.95
N ILE A 39 4.61 -5.61 9.11
CA ILE A 39 5.62 -4.56 9.27
C ILE A 39 5.24 -3.64 10.44
N ALA A 40 3.95 -3.25 10.55
CA ALA A 40 3.49 -2.45 11.68
C ALA A 40 3.52 -3.22 13.01
N SER A 41 3.29 -4.54 13.02
CA SER A 41 3.39 -5.39 14.21
C SER A 41 4.84 -5.68 14.62
N ARG A 42 5.80 -5.64 13.69
CA ARG A 42 7.24 -5.78 13.94
C ARG A 42 7.92 -4.51 14.46
N TRP A 43 7.24 -3.37 14.52
CA TRP A 43 7.79 -2.14 15.09
C TRP A 43 8.36 -2.29 16.50
N PRO A 44 7.82 -3.15 17.41
CA PRO A 44 8.43 -3.41 18.68
C PRO A 44 9.81 -4.06 18.64
N GLU A 45 10.09 -4.86 17.60
CA GLU A 45 11.32 -5.65 17.50
C GLU A 45 12.52 -4.84 16.98
N LEU A 46 12.25 -3.80 16.16
CA LEU A 46 13.30 -2.91 15.64
C LEU A 46 13.83 -1.90 16.66
N THR A 47 13.18 -1.79 17.83
CA THR A 47 13.53 -0.81 18.86
C THR A 47 14.51 -1.32 19.93
N ASN A 48 15.01 -2.56 19.84
CA ASN A 48 15.92 -3.16 20.83
C ASN A 48 17.40 -2.77 20.65
N GLY A 49 17.70 -1.60 20.09
CA GLY A 49 19.04 -1.04 19.98
C GLY A 49 19.40 -0.09 21.12
N HIS A 50 20.64 -0.15 21.57
CA HIS A 50 21.19 0.64 22.66
C HIS A 50 21.14 2.16 22.38
N GLY A 51 20.26 2.89 23.07
CA GLY A 51 20.13 4.35 23.06
C GLY A 51 18.88 4.81 23.79
N ASP A 52 18.94 5.94 24.48
CA ASP A 52 17.86 6.46 25.34
C ASP A 52 16.64 7.01 24.58
N PHE A 53 16.69 7.11 23.23
CA PHE A 53 15.58 7.61 22.43
C PHE A 53 14.55 6.51 22.16
N ASP A 54 13.31 6.76 22.56
CA ASP A 54 12.15 5.93 22.26
C ASP A 54 11.25 6.60 21.21
N PRO A 55 11.22 6.10 19.97
CA PRO A 55 10.33 6.63 18.93
C PRO A 55 8.86 6.63 19.32
N LYS A 56 8.41 5.64 20.10
CA LYS A 56 7.01 5.57 20.55
C LYS A 56 6.71 6.67 21.54
N ALA A 57 7.60 6.92 22.50
CA ALA A 57 7.46 8.02 23.44
C ALA A 57 7.50 9.38 22.73
N PHE A 58 8.35 9.54 21.71
CA PHE A 58 8.40 10.74 20.87
C PHE A 58 7.07 10.97 20.16
N LEU A 59 6.47 9.93 19.57
CA LEU A 59 5.21 10.00 18.82
C LEU A 59 3.96 10.04 19.73
N ALA A 60 4.11 9.71 21.00
CA ALA A 60 2.97 9.68 21.94
C ALA A 60 2.56 11.07 22.43
N LYS A 61 3.51 12.03 22.56
CA LYS A 61 3.31 13.29 23.31
C LYS A 61 3.50 14.53 22.44
N ALA A 62 2.70 15.56 22.70
CA ALA A 62 2.98 16.91 22.23
C ALA A 62 4.29 17.44 22.85
N GLY A 63 4.90 18.44 22.20
CA GLY A 63 6.17 19.04 22.63
C GLY A 63 6.60 20.13 21.65
N VAL A 64 7.86 20.54 21.73
CA VAL A 64 8.40 21.54 20.79
C VAL A 64 8.22 21.05 19.36
N GLY A 65 7.61 21.88 18.50
CA GLY A 65 7.30 21.54 17.12
C GLY A 65 6.27 20.43 16.91
N LYS A 66 5.58 19.98 18.00
CA LYS A 66 4.59 18.90 17.96
C LYS A 66 3.29 19.31 18.64
N LYS A 67 2.16 19.05 17.98
CA LYS A 67 0.81 19.37 18.49
C LYS A 67 -0.15 18.21 18.24
N ILE A 68 -0.94 17.85 19.25
CA ILE A 68 -2.07 16.93 19.06
C ILE A 68 -3.20 17.69 18.38
N VAL A 69 -3.73 17.12 17.32
CA VAL A 69 -4.88 17.62 16.54
C VAL A 69 -5.98 16.58 16.59
N THR A 70 -7.15 16.98 17.02
CA THR A 70 -8.35 16.15 17.02
C THR A 70 -9.22 16.55 15.84
N LEU A 71 -9.61 15.58 15.04
CA LEU A 71 -10.49 15.74 13.90
C LEU A 71 -11.80 15.01 14.17
N LYS A 72 -12.90 15.68 13.94
CA LYS A 72 -14.22 15.04 13.88
C LYS A 72 -14.38 14.32 12.54
N LYS A 73 -15.34 13.40 12.50
CA LYS A 73 -15.71 12.76 11.23
C LYS A 73 -16.00 13.84 10.16
N ASN A 74 -15.39 13.66 8.98
CA ASN A 74 -15.41 14.54 7.81
C ASN A 74 -14.53 15.80 7.90
N ASP A 75 -13.85 16.07 9.03
CA ASP A 75 -12.83 17.11 9.06
C ASP A 75 -11.63 16.72 8.22
N THR A 76 -10.92 17.72 7.66
CA THR A 76 -9.70 17.52 6.88
C THR A 76 -8.46 17.86 7.70
N ALA A 77 -7.42 17.03 7.58
CA ALA A 77 -6.08 17.34 8.12
C ALA A 77 -5.34 18.34 7.23
N PHE A 78 -5.49 18.18 5.91
CA PHE A 78 -4.95 19.06 4.86
C PHE A 78 -5.70 18.82 3.55
N VAL A 79 -5.61 19.76 2.62
CA VAL A 79 -6.29 19.73 1.32
C VAL A 79 -5.27 19.67 0.19
N GLN A 80 -5.60 18.98 -0.89
CA GLN A 80 -4.81 18.95 -2.12
C GLN A 80 -4.56 20.37 -2.66
N GLY A 81 -3.31 20.67 -2.98
CA GLY A 81 -2.89 21.98 -3.47
C GLY A 81 -2.43 22.96 -2.39
N ASP A 82 -2.67 22.69 -1.11
CA ASP A 82 -2.16 23.51 -0.01
C ASP A 82 -0.65 23.32 0.17
N ILE A 83 0.02 24.33 0.74
CA ILE A 83 1.44 24.27 1.08
C ILE A 83 1.61 23.44 2.36
N PRO A 84 2.34 22.31 2.32
CA PRO A 84 2.53 21.46 3.49
C PRO A 84 3.59 22.05 4.43
N ASP A 85 3.22 22.25 5.68
CA ASP A 85 4.08 22.76 6.76
C ASP A 85 4.48 21.68 7.79
N ALA A 86 3.83 20.55 7.76
CA ALA A 86 3.95 19.50 8.75
C ALA A 86 3.70 18.11 8.17
N ILE A 87 4.19 17.13 8.92
CA ILE A 87 3.82 15.72 8.78
C ILE A 87 2.87 15.34 9.93
N TYR A 88 1.98 14.42 9.71
CA TYR A 88 1.03 13.96 10.71
C TYR A 88 1.22 12.47 10.97
N PHE A 89 1.28 12.08 12.24
CA PHE A 89 1.24 10.70 12.68
C PHE A 89 -0.15 10.36 13.22
N VAL A 90 -0.77 9.32 12.72
CA VAL A 90 -2.11 8.90 13.14
C VAL A 90 -2.00 8.12 14.44
N LYS A 91 -2.53 8.66 15.55
CA LYS A 91 -2.57 8.00 16.85
C LYS A 91 -3.81 7.14 17.02
N LYS A 92 -4.95 7.68 16.59
CA LYS A 92 -6.27 7.01 16.66
C LYS A 92 -7.11 7.44 15.48
N GLY A 93 -8.06 6.57 15.10
CA GLY A 93 -9.04 6.89 14.06
C GLY A 93 -8.66 6.34 12.70
N ARG A 94 -9.24 6.92 11.67
CA ARG A 94 -9.00 6.51 10.27
C ARG A 94 -9.24 7.67 9.34
N LEU A 95 -8.32 7.86 8.38
CA LEU A 95 -8.42 8.89 7.36
C LEU A 95 -8.52 8.26 5.98
N ARG A 96 -9.23 8.94 5.10
CA ARG A 96 -9.31 8.66 3.67
C ARG A 96 -8.41 9.66 2.94
N ILE A 97 -7.52 9.14 2.08
CA ILE A 97 -6.67 9.96 1.22
C ILE A 97 -7.28 9.97 -0.17
N THR A 98 -7.65 11.16 -0.64
CA THR A 98 -8.32 11.35 -1.94
C THR A 98 -7.54 12.32 -2.81
N VAL A 99 -7.67 12.14 -4.12
CA VAL A 99 -7.22 13.10 -5.14
C VAL A 99 -8.40 13.55 -5.96
N THR A 100 -8.39 14.83 -6.31
CA THR A 100 -9.37 15.40 -7.23
C THR A 100 -8.69 15.69 -8.55
N SER A 101 -9.22 15.14 -9.63
CA SER A 101 -8.74 15.39 -11.00
C SER A 101 -9.12 16.80 -11.46
N ALA A 102 -8.47 17.29 -12.53
CA ALA A 102 -8.81 18.57 -13.16
C ALA A 102 -10.30 18.69 -13.57
N ASN A 103 -10.97 17.56 -13.83
CA ASN A 103 -12.40 17.51 -14.18
C ASN A 103 -13.32 17.37 -12.95
N GLY A 104 -12.79 17.55 -11.73
CA GLY A 104 -13.57 17.47 -10.49
C GLY A 104 -13.95 16.07 -10.03
N LYS A 105 -13.41 15.00 -10.69
CA LYS A 105 -13.63 13.63 -10.23
C LYS A 105 -12.73 13.34 -9.04
N GLU A 106 -13.33 12.85 -7.95
CA GLU A 106 -12.60 12.39 -6.77
C GLU A 106 -12.28 10.90 -6.88
N GLY A 107 -11.07 10.53 -6.46
CA GLY A 107 -10.62 9.15 -6.35
C GLY A 107 -9.98 8.90 -5.00
N THR A 108 -10.34 7.81 -4.35
CA THR A 108 -9.70 7.39 -3.10
C THR A 108 -8.44 6.59 -3.42
N ILE A 109 -7.28 7.11 -2.98
CA ILE A 109 -5.99 6.44 -3.17
C ILE A 109 -5.81 5.33 -2.12
N THR A 110 -6.05 5.68 -0.84
CA THR A 110 -5.82 4.75 0.27
C THR A 110 -6.57 5.18 1.53
N LEU A 111 -6.67 4.25 2.47
CA LEU A 111 -7.10 4.51 3.83
C LEU A 111 -5.90 4.38 4.75
N VAL A 112 -5.80 5.31 5.71
CA VAL A 112 -4.69 5.39 6.66
C VAL A 112 -5.23 5.21 8.07
N GLY A 113 -4.56 4.38 8.85
CA GLY A 113 -4.93 4.06 10.23
C GLY A 113 -3.85 4.41 11.25
N PRO A 114 -4.04 3.99 12.52
CA PRO A 114 -3.07 4.22 13.57
C PRO A 114 -1.70 3.64 13.25
N GLY A 115 -0.63 4.37 13.61
CA GLY A 115 0.76 3.97 13.33
C GLY A 115 1.30 4.44 12.00
N GLU A 116 0.52 5.11 11.15
CA GLU A 116 0.95 5.57 9.84
C GLU A 116 1.17 7.09 9.82
N PHE A 117 2.06 7.54 8.91
CA PHE A 117 2.30 8.96 8.64
C PHE A 117 1.56 9.41 7.38
N ILE A 118 1.15 10.69 7.37
CA ILE A 118 0.60 11.38 6.19
C ILE A 118 1.19 12.78 6.09
N GLY A 119 1.17 13.36 4.88
CA GLY A 119 1.71 14.70 4.63
C GLY A 119 3.23 14.73 4.49
N GLU A 120 3.87 13.58 4.26
CA GLU A 120 5.32 13.43 4.08
C GLU A 120 5.87 14.28 2.93
N ASN A 121 5.03 14.76 2.01
CA ASN A 121 5.42 15.66 0.93
C ASN A 121 6.02 16.97 1.45
N CYS A 122 5.74 17.38 2.69
CA CYS A 122 6.38 18.54 3.32
C CYS A 122 7.91 18.39 3.39
N MET A 123 8.44 17.15 3.36
CA MET A 123 9.87 16.86 3.43
C MET A 123 10.59 17.13 2.11
N ILE A 124 9.87 17.22 0.97
CA ILE A 124 10.44 17.56 -0.33
C ILE A 124 10.89 19.03 -0.31
N SER A 125 12.10 19.32 -0.83
CA SER A 125 12.74 20.61 -0.66
C SER A 125 12.27 21.72 -1.61
N ALA A 126 11.68 21.40 -2.77
CA ALA A 126 11.30 22.38 -3.78
C ALA A 126 9.77 22.52 -3.85
N HIS A 127 9.22 23.65 -3.36
CA HIS A 127 7.82 24.07 -3.48
C HIS A 127 6.79 22.93 -3.37
N PRO A 128 6.78 22.19 -2.28
CA PRO A 128 5.87 21.07 -2.13
C PRO A 128 4.45 21.59 -2.02
N LEU A 129 3.52 20.88 -2.70
CA LEU A 129 2.09 21.01 -2.46
C LEU A 129 1.56 19.67 -1.96
N HIS A 130 0.50 19.70 -1.16
CA HIS A 130 -0.20 18.48 -0.86
C HIS A 130 -0.77 17.86 -2.16
N LEU A 131 -0.34 16.65 -2.50
CA LEU A 131 -0.79 15.95 -3.71
C LEU A 131 -2.16 15.31 -3.54
N ALA A 132 -2.68 15.28 -2.33
CA ALA A 132 -3.95 14.66 -1.98
C ALA A 132 -4.61 15.38 -0.80
N THR A 133 -5.88 15.12 -0.58
CA THR A 133 -6.66 15.57 0.60
C THR A 133 -6.73 14.43 1.61
N ALA A 134 -6.55 14.73 2.89
CA ALA A 134 -6.70 13.77 3.99
C ALA A 134 -7.93 14.11 4.83
N THR A 135 -8.97 13.27 4.79
CA THR A 135 -10.26 13.48 5.48
C THR A 135 -10.51 12.39 6.52
N ALA A 136 -10.91 12.77 7.72
CA ALA A 136 -11.25 11.84 8.79
C ALA A 136 -12.56 11.09 8.48
N MET A 137 -12.53 9.77 8.46
CA MET A 137 -13.72 8.92 8.28
C MET A 137 -14.49 8.70 9.60
N ILE A 138 -13.80 8.79 10.70
CA ILE A 138 -14.30 8.72 12.08
C ILE A 138 -13.53 9.74 12.91
N ASP A 139 -14.00 10.02 14.14
CA ASP A 139 -13.26 10.86 15.09
C ASP A 139 -11.81 10.33 15.22
N SER A 140 -10.84 11.20 14.99
CA SER A 140 -9.44 10.83 14.83
C SER A 140 -8.53 11.75 15.66
N GLU A 141 -7.42 11.22 16.14
CA GLU A 141 -6.37 11.94 16.85
C GLU A 141 -5.05 11.80 16.11
N LEU A 142 -4.46 12.94 15.73
CA LEU A 142 -3.21 13.03 14.99
C LEU A 142 -2.17 13.77 15.82
N LEU A 143 -0.92 13.39 15.70
CA LEU A 143 0.20 14.21 16.11
C LEU A 143 0.71 14.99 14.90
N LYS A 144 0.48 16.31 14.85
CA LYS A 144 1.08 17.21 13.86
C LYS A 144 2.50 17.52 14.28
N ILE A 145 3.48 17.27 13.42
CA ILE A 145 4.92 17.48 13.63
C ILE A 145 5.37 18.47 12.56
N THR A 146 5.91 19.64 12.95
CA THR A 146 6.40 20.60 11.98
C THR A 146 7.54 20.03 11.16
N LYS A 147 7.70 20.49 9.91
CA LYS A 147 8.81 20.11 9.03
C LYS A 147 10.17 20.25 9.71
N GLY A 148 10.39 21.40 10.39
CA GLY A 148 11.67 21.67 11.09
C GLY A 148 11.96 20.67 12.21
N GLU A 149 10.96 20.34 13.02
CA GLU A 149 11.11 19.36 14.11
C GLU A 149 11.35 17.95 13.55
N MET A 150 10.59 17.56 12.52
CA MET A 150 10.80 16.25 11.90
C MET A 150 12.20 16.11 11.32
N LEU A 151 12.68 17.12 10.59
CA LEU A 151 14.04 17.15 10.04
C LEU A 151 15.12 17.11 11.13
N ARG A 152 14.90 17.83 12.23
CA ARG A 152 15.81 17.82 13.39
C ARG A 152 15.92 16.43 13.97
N VAL A 153 14.78 15.80 14.31
CA VAL A 153 14.78 14.50 14.97
C VAL A 153 15.26 13.38 14.04
N LEU A 154 14.93 13.44 12.75
CA LEU A 154 15.48 12.50 11.75
C LEU A 154 17.01 12.59 11.64
N ARG A 155 17.60 13.76 11.88
CA ARG A 155 19.06 13.94 11.88
C ARG A 155 19.71 13.45 13.16
N ASP A 156 19.07 13.77 14.30
CA ASP A 156 19.66 13.58 15.62
C ASP A 156 19.40 12.17 16.18
N GLU A 157 18.33 11.49 15.69
CA GLU A 157 17.84 10.21 16.24
C GLU A 157 17.81 9.10 15.18
N PRO A 158 18.87 8.33 15.04
CA PRO A 158 19.00 7.27 14.02
C PRO A 158 17.85 6.26 14.02
N LYS A 159 17.35 5.89 15.22
CA LYS A 159 16.23 4.94 15.35
C LYS A 159 14.94 5.45 14.71
N LEU A 160 14.63 6.75 14.86
CA LEU A 160 13.46 7.33 14.21
C LEU A 160 13.66 7.39 12.70
N SER A 161 14.86 7.70 12.24
CA SER A 161 15.19 7.73 10.81
C SER A 161 15.04 6.36 10.17
N GLU A 162 15.57 5.32 10.79
CA GLU A 162 15.42 3.93 10.33
C GLU A 162 13.94 3.54 10.24
N MET A 163 13.18 3.81 11.31
CA MET A 163 11.75 3.55 11.35
C MET A 163 11.00 4.31 10.25
N PHE A 164 11.30 5.58 10.03
CA PHE A 164 10.64 6.40 9.02
C PHE A 164 10.99 5.96 7.60
N ILE A 165 12.26 5.60 7.34
CA ILE A 165 12.68 5.02 6.05
C ILE A 165 11.95 3.70 5.80
N HIS A 166 11.86 2.83 6.80
CA HIS A 166 11.12 1.57 6.70
C HIS A 166 9.65 1.79 6.36
N PHE A 167 9.01 2.77 7.02
CA PHE A 167 7.64 3.18 6.70
C PHE A 167 7.50 3.62 5.24
N LEU A 168 8.38 4.49 4.75
CA LEU A 168 8.34 4.99 3.37
C LEU A 168 8.54 3.87 2.35
N LEU A 169 9.50 2.96 2.58
CA LEU A 169 9.76 1.82 1.70
C LEU A 169 8.58 0.85 1.66
N SER A 170 7.98 0.57 2.82
CA SER A 170 6.80 -0.30 2.92
C SER A 170 5.59 0.31 2.21
N ARG A 171 5.40 1.63 2.35
CA ARG A 171 4.35 2.35 1.62
C ARG A 171 4.58 2.33 0.12
N ASN A 172 5.84 2.52 -0.33
CA ASN A 172 6.18 2.43 -1.74
C ASN A 172 5.91 1.03 -2.32
N ALA A 173 6.29 -0.03 -1.60
CA ALA A 173 5.99 -1.40 -2.00
C ALA A 173 4.48 -1.66 -2.11
N ARG A 174 3.66 -1.11 -1.18
CA ARG A 174 2.19 -1.18 -1.25
C ARG A 174 1.65 -0.48 -2.49
N ILE A 175 2.12 0.75 -2.78
CA ILE A 175 1.70 1.50 -3.97
C ILE A 175 2.05 0.74 -5.24
N GLN A 176 3.24 0.14 -5.32
CA GLN A 176 3.63 -0.70 -6.46
C GLN A 176 2.72 -1.92 -6.63
N ALA A 177 2.38 -2.60 -5.52
CA ALA A 177 1.45 -3.73 -5.55
C ALA A 177 0.04 -3.31 -6.01
N ASP A 178 -0.44 -2.16 -5.55
CA ASP A 178 -1.73 -1.62 -5.97
C ASP A 178 -1.73 -1.23 -7.46
N LEU A 179 -0.61 -0.69 -7.97
CA LEU A 179 -0.45 -0.40 -9.39
C LEU A 179 -0.48 -1.68 -10.23
N VAL A 180 0.25 -2.72 -9.83
CA VAL A 180 0.21 -4.04 -10.49
C VAL A 180 -1.21 -4.60 -10.49
N ASP A 181 -1.92 -4.48 -9.36
CA ASP A 181 -3.31 -4.91 -9.23
C ASP A 181 -4.24 -4.15 -10.21
N GLN A 182 -4.04 -2.84 -10.34
CA GLN A 182 -4.79 -2.01 -11.29
C GLN A 182 -4.52 -2.39 -12.75
N LEU A 183 -3.29 -2.75 -13.09
CA LEU A 183 -2.90 -3.07 -14.46
C LEU A 183 -3.38 -4.46 -14.92
N PHE A 184 -3.36 -5.45 -14.02
CA PHE A 184 -3.51 -6.85 -14.42
C PHE A 184 -4.76 -7.55 -13.86
N ASN A 185 -5.38 -7.03 -12.79
CA ASN A 185 -6.52 -7.68 -12.17
C ASN A 185 -7.86 -7.07 -12.58
N SER A 186 -8.89 -7.92 -12.67
CA SER A 186 -10.27 -7.47 -12.89
C SER A 186 -10.79 -6.66 -11.70
N SER A 187 -11.80 -5.81 -11.92
CA SER A 187 -12.43 -5.05 -10.83
C SER A 187 -13.00 -5.94 -9.73
N GLU A 188 -13.39 -7.16 -10.05
CA GLU A 188 -13.87 -8.16 -9.09
C GLU A 188 -12.74 -8.63 -8.17
N LYS A 189 -11.60 -9.02 -8.74
CA LYS A 189 -10.40 -9.42 -8.00
C LYS A 189 -9.89 -8.26 -7.13
N ARG A 190 -9.87 -7.04 -7.67
CA ARG A 190 -9.50 -5.83 -6.91
C ARG A 190 -10.42 -5.59 -5.71
N LEU A 191 -11.75 -5.75 -5.88
CA LEU A 191 -12.69 -5.63 -4.78
C LEU A 191 -12.43 -6.68 -3.70
N ALA A 192 -12.24 -7.94 -4.09
CA ALA A 192 -11.93 -9.01 -3.16
C ALA A 192 -10.67 -8.71 -2.32
N ARG A 193 -9.60 -8.23 -2.98
CA ARG A 193 -8.37 -7.82 -2.31
C ARG A 193 -8.58 -6.70 -1.31
N ILE A 194 -9.27 -5.63 -1.71
CA ILE A 194 -9.56 -4.50 -0.81
C ILE A 194 -10.37 -4.96 0.40
N LEU A 195 -11.38 -5.80 0.21
CA LEU A 195 -12.18 -6.34 1.32
C LEU A 195 -11.33 -7.16 2.29
N LEU A 196 -10.43 -8.01 1.79
CA LEU A 196 -9.48 -8.78 2.63
C LEU A 196 -8.54 -7.85 3.40
N LEU A 197 -7.98 -6.84 2.75
CA LEU A 197 -7.10 -5.85 3.41
C LEU A 197 -7.83 -5.05 4.49
N LEU A 198 -9.04 -4.59 4.21
CA LEU A 198 -9.86 -3.84 5.18
C LEU A 198 -10.30 -4.72 6.34
N ALA A 199 -10.53 -6.00 6.08
CA ALA A 199 -10.90 -6.97 7.10
C ALA A 199 -9.78 -7.18 8.12
N GLN A 200 -8.53 -7.18 7.72
CA GLN A 200 -7.38 -7.30 8.62
C GLN A 200 -7.20 -6.07 9.53
N PHE A 201 -7.75 -4.90 9.17
CA PHE A 201 -7.77 -3.71 10.03
C PHE A 201 -8.83 -3.77 11.15
N GLY A 202 -9.66 -4.81 11.22
CA GLY A 202 -10.65 -5.01 12.26
C GLY A 202 -10.12 -5.91 13.38
N LYS A 203 -9.87 -5.38 14.57
CA LYS A 203 -9.61 -6.04 15.89
C LYS A 203 -8.81 -7.34 15.89
N GLU A 204 -7.64 -7.28 16.50
CA GLU A 204 -6.60 -8.30 16.68
C GLU A 204 -7.00 -9.61 17.41
N SER A 205 -8.26 -9.90 17.70
CA SER A 205 -8.61 -11.04 18.59
C SER A 205 -9.83 -11.87 18.23
N LYS A 206 -10.40 -11.77 17.03
CA LYS A 206 -11.53 -12.63 16.64
C LYS A 206 -11.35 -13.25 15.27
N PRO A 207 -11.72 -14.55 15.09
CA PRO A 207 -11.63 -15.26 13.81
C PRO A 207 -12.61 -14.72 12.74
N GLU A 208 -13.53 -13.85 13.10
CA GLU A 208 -14.45 -13.19 12.19
C GLU A 208 -13.92 -11.79 11.87
N ILE A 209 -13.54 -11.62 10.63
CA ILE A 209 -12.88 -10.42 10.13
C ILE A 209 -13.95 -9.42 9.67
N VAL A 210 -14.26 -8.44 10.51
CA VAL A 210 -15.25 -7.39 10.23
C VAL A 210 -14.59 -6.22 9.52
N VAL A 211 -15.06 -5.89 8.33
CA VAL A 211 -14.63 -4.70 7.58
C VAL A 211 -15.18 -3.45 8.26
N PRO A 212 -14.37 -2.42 8.46
CA PRO A 212 -14.85 -1.14 8.96
C PRO A 212 -16.00 -0.61 8.11
N LYS A 213 -16.93 0.13 8.71
CA LYS A 213 -18.07 0.71 7.99
C LYS A 213 -17.56 1.62 6.86
N ILE A 214 -17.72 1.14 5.62
CA ILE A 214 -17.30 1.83 4.39
C ILE A 214 -18.43 1.78 3.38
N SER A 215 -18.62 2.85 2.61
CA SER A 215 -19.68 2.90 1.59
C SER A 215 -19.23 2.20 0.31
N GLN A 216 -20.20 1.75 -0.49
CA GLN A 216 -19.91 1.15 -1.80
C GLN A 216 -19.37 2.16 -2.80
N GLU A 217 -19.64 3.46 -2.61
CA GLU A 217 -19.06 4.56 -3.37
C GLU A 217 -17.54 4.61 -3.14
N VAL A 218 -17.11 4.64 -1.88
CA VAL A 218 -15.68 4.65 -1.52
C VAL A 218 -14.98 3.40 -2.03
N LEU A 219 -15.61 2.22 -1.93
CA LEU A 219 -15.07 0.99 -2.52
C LEU A 219 -14.92 1.10 -4.03
N ALA A 220 -15.90 1.70 -4.72
CA ALA A 220 -15.86 1.90 -6.17
C ALA A 220 -14.72 2.82 -6.60
N GLU A 221 -14.50 3.92 -5.86
CA GLU A 221 -13.38 4.84 -6.05
C GLU A 221 -12.03 4.12 -5.86
N MET A 222 -11.89 3.32 -4.78
CA MET A 222 -10.66 2.60 -4.46
C MET A 222 -10.26 1.59 -5.54
N ILE A 223 -11.23 0.92 -6.17
CA ILE A 223 -10.95 -0.08 -7.22
C ILE A 223 -11.10 0.46 -8.64
N GLY A 224 -11.36 1.76 -8.81
CA GLY A 224 -11.47 2.39 -10.13
C GLY A 224 -12.64 1.85 -10.95
N THR A 225 -13.85 1.75 -10.36
CA THR A 225 -15.06 1.25 -11.02
C THR A 225 -16.31 2.04 -10.58
N THR A 226 -17.49 1.60 -11.00
CA THR A 226 -18.76 2.22 -10.61
C THR A 226 -19.38 1.55 -9.37
N ARG A 227 -20.16 2.30 -8.59
CA ARG A 227 -20.94 1.77 -7.48
C ARG A 227 -21.81 0.58 -7.87
N SER A 228 -22.45 0.64 -9.06
CA SER A 228 -23.29 -0.44 -9.56
C SER A 228 -22.53 -1.74 -9.73
N ARG A 229 -21.28 -1.69 -10.24
CA ARG A 229 -20.41 -2.87 -10.37
C ARG A 229 -19.99 -3.39 -9.00
N VAL A 230 -19.66 -2.52 -8.05
CA VAL A 230 -19.37 -2.94 -6.66
C VAL A 230 -20.58 -3.65 -6.07
N SER A 231 -21.79 -3.06 -6.19
CA SER A 231 -23.03 -3.69 -5.71
C SER A 231 -23.26 -5.07 -6.32
N PHE A 232 -23.00 -5.22 -7.63
CA PHE A 232 -23.09 -6.50 -8.32
C PHE A 232 -22.11 -7.53 -7.74
N PHE A 233 -20.83 -7.18 -7.57
CA PHE A 233 -19.81 -8.08 -7.02
C PHE A 233 -20.08 -8.42 -5.55
N MET A 234 -20.50 -7.47 -4.73
CA MET A 234 -20.86 -7.70 -3.33
C MET A 234 -22.01 -8.72 -3.21
N ASN A 235 -23.03 -8.58 -4.06
CA ASN A 235 -24.15 -9.54 -4.09
C ASN A 235 -23.68 -10.92 -4.56
N ARG A 236 -22.77 -10.99 -5.53
CA ARG A 236 -22.16 -12.26 -5.97
C ARG A 236 -21.37 -12.92 -4.86
N PHE A 237 -20.50 -12.16 -4.17
CA PHE A 237 -19.69 -12.67 -3.05
C PHE A 237 -20.56 -13.17 -1.90
N ARG A 238 -21.67 -12.45 -1.60
CA ARG A 238 -22.65 -12.90 -0.60
C ARG A 238 -23.33 -14.22 -1.02
N LYS A 239 -23.77 -14.36 -2.27
CA LYS A 239 -24.38 -15.59 -2.79
C LYS A 239 -23.44 -16.79 -2.75
N LEU A 240 -22.14 -16.55 -2.94
CA LEU A 240 -21.08 -17.57 -2.88
C LEU A 240 -20.62 -17.88 -1.45
N GLY A 241 -21.16 -17.20 -0.44
CA GLY A 241 -20.76 -17.38 0.96
C GLY A 241 -19.36 -16.85 1.29
N PHE A 242 -18.82 -15.94 0.47
CA PHE A 242 -17.51 -15.33 0.70
C PHE A 242 -17.58 -14.14 1.66
N ILE A 243 -18.74 -13.49 1.72
CA ILE A 243 -19.02 -12.40 2.66
C ILE A 243 -20.44 -12.50 3.23
N GLU A 244 -20.62 -11.95 4.43
CA GLU A 244 -21.92 -11.65 5.00
C GLU A 244 -22.12 -10.13 5.05
N TYR A 245 -23.35 -9.69 4.85
CA TYR A 245 -23.70 -8.27 4.86
C TYR A 245 -25.02 -8.03 5.60
N ASN A 246 -24.91 -7.81 6.90
CA ASN A 246 -26.05 -7.54 7.82
C ASN A 246 -25.78 -6.21 8.57
N GLY A 247 -25.56 -5.10 7.81
CA GLY A 247 -25.19 -3.81 8.39
C GLY A 247 -23.68 -3.65 8.60
N GLU A 248 -22.97 -4.74 8.79
CA GLU A 248 -21.50 -4.84 8.76
C GLU A 248 -21.09 -5.84 7.68
N ILE A 249 -19.93 -5.62 7.05
CA ILE A 249 -19.37 -6.54 6.08
C ILE A 249 -18.45 -7.50 6.86
N ARG A 250 -18.80 -8.78 6.85
CA ARG A 250 -17.93 -9.86 7.36
C ARG A 250 -17.32 -10.59 6.19
N VAL A 251 -16.01 -10.78 6.21
CA VAL A 251 -15.27 -11.44 5.14
C VAL A 251 -14.79 -12.79 5.63
N HIS A 252 -15.06 -13.83 4.84
CA HIS A 252 -14.58 -15.17 5.07
C HIS A 252 -13.28 -15.43 4.31
N ASN A 253 -12.39 -16.25 4.86
CA ASN A 253 -11.12 -16.64 4.22
C ASN A 253 -11.33 -17.28 2.84
N THR A 254 -12.51 -17.85 2.60
CA THR A 254 -12.91 -18.40 1.29
C THR A 254 -12.93 -17.36 0.16
N LEU A 255 -12.96 -16.06 0.47
CA LEU A 255 -12.85 -14.99 -0.52
C LEU A 255 -11.52 -15.07 -1.30
N LEU A 256 -10.48 -15.65 -0.71
CA LEU A 256 -9.20 -15.92 -1.39
C LEU A 256 -9.36 -16.81 -2.64
N ASN A 257 -10.41 -17.66 -2.69
CA ASN A 257 -10.65 -18.53 -3.84
C ASN A 257 -10.95 -17.75 -5.14
N ILE A 258 -11.35 -16.47 -5.06
CA ILE A 258 -11.53 -15.62 -6.26
C ILE A 258 -10.23 -15.42 -7.03
N PHE A 259 -9.07 -15.46 -6.35
CA PHE A 259 -7.77 -15.33 -7.00
C PHE A 259 -7.30 -16.64 -7.64
N LEU A 260 -7.88 -17.77 -7.24
CA LEU A 260 -7.54 -19.11 -7.75
C LEU A 260 -8.40 -19.53 -8.94
N GLN A 261 -9.48 -18.81 -9.23
CA GLN A 261 -10.32 -19.02 -10.41
C GLN A 261 -9.75 -18.19 -11.56
N GLU A 262 -8.98 -18.82 -12.44
CA GLU A 262 -8.60 -18.29 -13.76
C GLU A 262 -9.74 -18.47 -14.77
#